data_05dbd328ef9d20093cbc798a21be536a
#
_entry.id   05dbd328ef9d20093cbc798a21be536a
#
_cell.length_a   1.000
_cell.length_b   1.000
_cell.length_c   1.000
_cell.angle_alpha   90.00
_cell.angle_beta   90.00
_cell.angle_gamma   90.00
#
_symmetry.space_group_name_H-M   'P 1'
#
loop_
_entity.id
_entity.type
_entity.pdbx_description
1 polymer ?
#
loop_
_entity_poly.entity_id
_entity_poly.type
_entity_poly.pdbx_seq_one_letter_code
_entity_poly.pdbx_strand_id
1 'polypeptide(L)'
;MPYVIAVVVAAAAALVGWLARPLSPDPAEQRKFADAVNAVDRELAANLELTTMFDQTKQAVTLENGEFARHRETLTRNASAASAAVAALYDRMSDAESAMERRGPANSLRPEDRRLIEGWEGDAREAQRSLRDSANSRRRMGWAALSARLHDRFARR
;
A
#
# COMPACT_ATOMS: atom_id res chain seq x y z
N MET A 1 39.44 -32.61 25.76
CA MET A 1 39.18 -31.21 25.33
C MET A 1 38.37 -31.08 24.01
N PRO A 2 38.16 -32.12 23.13
CA PRO A 2 37.39 -31.94 21.91
C PRO A 2 35.87 -31.73 22.12
N TYR A 3 35.28 -32.26 23.18
CA TYR A 3 33.83 -32.15 23.45
C TYR A 3 33.37 -30.73 23.79
N VAL A 4 34.20 -29.94 24.44
CA VAL A 4 33.84 -28.53 24.82
C VAL A 4 33.73 -27.66 23.57
N ILE A 5 34.63 -27.85 22.61
CA ILE A 5 34.62 -27.09 21.33
C ILE A 5 33.36 -27.47 20.51
N ALA A 6 33.00 -28.76 20.48
CA ALA A 6 31.82 -29.21 19.74
C ALA A 6 30.51 -28.65 20.33
N VAL A 7 30.40 -28.56 21.67
CA VAL A 7 29.22 -27.98 22.34
C VAL A 7 29.13 -26.47 22.12
N VAL A 8 30.25 -25.75 22.13
CA VAL A 8 30.26 -24.30 21.87
C VAL A 8 29.88 -23.98 20.42
N VAL A 9 30.39 -24.77 19.46
CA VAL A 9 30.04 -24.60 18.05
C VAL A 9 28.55 -24.92 17.81
N ALA A 10 28.02 -25.98 18.41
CA ALA A 10 26.60 -26.33 18.30
C ALA A 10 25.69 -25.26 18.93
N ALA A 11 26.06 -24.70 20.08
CA ALA A 11 25.33 -23.62 20.73
C ALA A 11 25.36 -22.32 19.91
N ALA A 12 26.51 -21.96 19.33
CA ALA A 12 26.64 -20.80 18.45
C ALA A 12 25.81 -20.96 17.17
N ALA A 13 25.84 -22.14 16.55
CA ALA A 13 25.03 -22.44 15.36
C ALA A 13 23.51 -22.40 15.67
N ALA A 14 23.10 -22.88 16.83
CA ALA A 14 21.72 -22.80 17.29
C ALA A 14 21.26 -21.36 17.56
N LEU A 15 22.14 -20.53 18.14
CA LEU A 15 21.88 -19.11 18.43
C LEU A 15 21.78 -18.29 17.12
N VAL A 16 22.69 -18.53 16.17
CA VAL A 16 22.67 -17.89 14.85
C VAL A 16 21.43 -18.36 14.07
N GLY A 17 21.08 -19.63 14.13
CA GLY A 17 19.86 -20.16 13.52
C GLY A 17 18.57 -19.60 14.17
N TRP A 18 18.59 -19.31 15.46
CA TRP A 18 17.47 -18.67 16.16
C TRP A 18 17.37 -17.19 15.84
N LEU A 19 18.48 -16.46 15.78
CA LEU A 19 18.54 -15.04 15.35
C LEU A 19 18.26 -14.84 13.87
N ALA A 20 18.64 -15.82 13.04
CA ALA A 20 18.38 -15.82 11.60
C ALA A 20 17.00 -16.39 11.23
N ARG A 21 16.14 -16.75 12.22
CA ARG A 21 14.75 -17.09 11.90
C ARG A 21 14.12 -15.87 11.25
N PRO A 22 13.83 -15.89 9.94
CA PRO A 22 13.01 -14.84 9.36
C PRO A 22 11.70 -14.88 10.14
N LEU A 23 11.39 -13.77 10.81
CA LEU A 23 10.08 -13.55 11.42
C LEU A 23 9.09 -13.65 10.26
N SER A 24 8.53 -14.84 10.08
CA SER A 24 7.47 -15.01 9.09
C SER A 24 6.36 -14.09 9.54
N PRO A 25 5.95 -13.13 8.70
CA PRO A 25 4.91 -12.21 9.09
C PRO A 25 3.68 -13.03 9.48
N ASP A 26 3.08 -12.67 10.61
CA ASP A 26 1.87 -13.34 11.12
C ASP A 26 0.82 -13.39 10.00
N PRO A 27 0.24 -14.55 9.69
CA PRO A 27 -0.80 -14.67 8.69
C PRO A 27 -1.99 -13.74 8.93
N ALA A 28 -2.31 -13.42 10.19
CA ALA A 28 -3.35 -12.48 10.54
C ALA A 28 -2.96 -11.04 10.16
N GLU A 29 -1.71 -10.64 10.40
CA GLU A 29 -1.20 -9.34 9.98
C GLU A 29 -1.11 -9.22 8.45
N GLN A 30 -0.77 -10.30 7.75
CA GLN A 30 -0.79 -10.32 6.29
C GLN A 30 -2.20 -10.12 5.73
N ARG A 31 -3.21 -10.75 6.33
CA ARG A 31 -4.61 -10.56 5.93
C ARG A 31 -5.07 -9.13 6.19
N LYS A 32 -4.82 -8.60 7.38
CA LYS A 32 -5.15 -7.20 7.73
C LYS A 32 -4.52 -6.21 6.75
N PHE A 33 -3.26 -6.44 6.36
CA PHE A 33 -2.60 -5.59 5.38
C PHE A 33 -3.22 -5.72 3.98
N ALA A 34 -3.53 -6.92 3.53
CA ALA A 34 -4.19 -7.14 2.25
C ALA A 34 -5.59 -6.50 2.22
N ASP A 35 -6.35 -6.62 3.30
CA ASP A 35 -7.67 -5.99 3.43
C ASP A 35 -7.56 -4.46 3.41
N ALA A 36 -6.56 -3.90 4.09
CA ALA A 36 -6.28 -2.46 4.08
C ALA A 36 -5.93 -1.95 2.68
N VAL A 37 -5.05 -2.66 1.96
CA VAL A 37 -4.70 -2.31 0.57
C VAL A 37 -5.94 -2.36 -0.32
N ASN A 38 -6.74 -3.43 -0.23
CA ASN A 38 -7.93 -3.60 -1.06
C ASN A 38 -9.01 -2.54 -0.76
N ALA A 39 -9.15 -2.12 0.49
CA ALA A 39 -10.10 -1.09 0.89
C ALA A 39 -9.72 0.27 0.31
N VAL A 40 -8.45 0.69 0.49
CA VAL A 40 -7.96 1.98 -0.01
C VAL A 40 -7.85 1.99 -1.54
N ASP A 41 -7.47 0.87 -2.17
CA ASP A 41 -7.46 0.76 -3.63
C ASP A 41 -8.86 0.95 -4.24
N ARG A 42 -9.90 0.41 -3.60
CA ARG A 42 -11.31 0.62 -4.02
C ARG A 42 -11.78 2.06 -3.79
N GLU A 43 -11.39 2.69 -2.68
CA GLU A 43 -11.71 4.09 -2.41
C GLU A 43 -11.07 5.00 -3.46
N LEU A 44 -9.79 4.78 -3.81
CA LEU A 44 -9.12 5.52 -4.88
C LEU A 44 -9.77 5.28 -6.25
N ALA A 45 -10.20 4.05 -6.54
CA ALA A 45 -10.94 3.75 -7.77
C ALA A 45 -12.28 4.49 -7.84
N ALA A 46 -13.04 4.50 -6.75
CA ALA A 46 -14.30 5.22 -6.67
C ALA A 46 -14.09 6.74 -6.85
N ASN A 47 -13.07 7.30 -6.23
CA ASN A 47 -12.73 8.72 -6.41
C ASN A 47 -12.34 9.06 -7.85
N LEU A 48 -11.62 8.18 -8.55
CA LEU A 48 -11.31 8.33 -9.98
C LEU A 48 -12.57 8.25 -10.87
N GLU A 49 -13.53 7.42 -10.49
CA GLU A 49 -14.84 7.39 -11.17
C GLU A 49 -15.63 8.69 -10.95
N LEU A 50 -15.59 9.25 -9.74
CA LEU A 50 -16.21 10.54 -9.43
C LEU A 50 -15.59 11.67 -10.25
N THR A 51 -14.24 11.73 -10.41
CA THR A 51 -13.62 12.75 -11.27
C THR A 51 -13.99 12.55 -12.74
N THR A 52 -14.10 11.32 -13.21
CA THR A 52 -14.58 11.02 -14.57
C THR A 52 -16.04 11.46 -14.75
N MET A 53 -16.89 11.23 -13.76
CA MET A 53 -18.31 11.67 -13.78
C MET A 53 -18.37 13.21 -13.76
N PHE A 54 -17.51 13.89 -13.00
CA PHE A 54 -17.36 15.33 -13.05
C PHE A 54 -17.03 15.83 -14.47
N ASP A 55 -16.10 15.19 -15.16
CA ASP A 55 -15.74 15.56 -16.54
C ASP A 55 -16.93 15.47 -17.50
N GLN A 56 -17.79 14.49 -17.31
CA GLN A 56 -18.98 14.27 -18.16
C GLN A 56 -20.13 15.22 -17.81
N THR A 57 -20.43 15.39 -16.52
CA THR A 57 -21.60 16.11 -16.03
C THR A 57 -21.32 17.57 -15.71
N LYS A 58 -20.07 17.91 -15.44
CA LYS A 58 -19.63 19.22 -14.90
C LYS A 58 -20.25 19.56 -13.54
N GLN A 59 -20.74 18.55 -12.81
CA GLN A 59 -21.23 18.71 -11.44
C GLN A 59 -20.09 18.42 -10.47
N ALA A 60 -19.85 19.36 -9.52
CA ALA A 60 -18.86 19.16 -8.48
C ALA A 60 -19.18 17.88 -7.68
N VAL A 61 -18.15 17.13 -7.36
CA VAL A 61 -18.23 15.90 -6.57
C VAL A 61 -17.39 16.02 -5.31
N THR A 62 -17.78 15.30 -4.28
CA THR A 62 -17.01 15.17 -3.05
C THR A 62 -16.25 13.85 -3.09
N LEU A 63 -14.96 13.90 -2.86
CA LEU A 63 -14.08 12.74 -2.81
C LEU A 63 -14.09 12.12 -1.40
N GLU A 64 -13.82 10.83 -1.31
CA GLU A 64 -13.84 10.08 -0.06
C GLU A 64 -12.42 9.74 0.41
N ASN A 65 -12.21 9.74 1.75
CA ASN A 65 -10.94 9.37 2.39
C ASN A 65 -11.12 8.48 3.62
N GLY A 66 -12.31 7.95 3.82
CA GLY A 66 -12.68 7.20 5.03
C GLY A 66 -11.92 5.89 5.20
N GLU A 67 -11.66 5.17 4.12
CA GLU A 67 -10.92 3.91 4.17
C GLU A 67 -9.44 4.15 4.44
N PHE A 68 -8.83 5.16 3.82
CA PHE A 68 -7.46 5.51 4.13
C PHE A 68 -7.30 5.94 5.59
N ALA A 69 -8.18 6.78 6.10
CA ALA A 69 -8.15 7.21 7.51
C ALA A 69 -8.22 6.00 8.46
N ARG A 70 -9.09 5.03 8.17
CA ARG A 70 -9.27 3.79 8.96
C ARG A 70 -8.05 2.87 8.92
N HIS A 71 -7.40 2.76 7.78
CA HIS A 71 -6.33 1.79 7.53
C HIS A 71 -4.92 2.38 7.55
N ARG A 72 -4.78 3.69 7.77
CA ARG A 72 -3.51 4.44 7.72
C ARG A 72 -2.40 3.79 8.54
N GLU A 73 -2.68 3.40 9.78
CA GLU A 73 -1.68 2.79 10.65
C GLU A 73 -1.16 1.46 10.09
N THR A 74 -2.07 0.61 9.61
CA THR A 74 -1.72 -0.69 9.01
C THR A 74 -0.88 -0.50 7.75
N LEU A 75 -1.22 0.45 6.90
CA LEU A 75 -0.47 0.78 5.69
C LEU A 75 0.90 1.37 6.02
N THR A 76 0.98 2.31 6.95
CA THR A 76 2.25 2.94 7.36
C THR A 76 3.24 1.93 7.92
N ARG A 77 2.75 1.00 8.76
CA ARG A 77 3.59 -0.08 9.34
C ARG A 77 4.10 -1.05 8.28
N ASN A 78 3.32 -1.31 7.26
CA ASN A 78 3.57 -2.41 6.32
C ASN A 78 4.05 -1.96 4.93
N ALA A 79 3.77 -0.73 4.52
CA ALA A 79 4.09 -0.15 3.22
C ALA A 79 4.24 1.37 3.35
N SER A 80 5.24 1.83 4.14
CA SER A 80 5.40 3.24 4.51
C SER A 80 5.47 4.18 3.32
N ALA A 81 6.18 3.82 2.26
CA ALA A 81 6.30 4.65 1.05
C ALA A 81 4.94 4.80 0.33
N ALA A 82 4.21 3.69 0.12
CA ALA A 82 2.88 3.74 -0.48
C ALA A 82 1.88 4.50 0.39
N SER A 83 1.93 4.30 1.72
CA SER A 83 1.11 5.05 2.67
C SER A 83 1.39 6.54 2.64
N ALA A 84 2.65 6.95 2.51
CA ALA A 84 3.04 8.36 2.40
C ALA A 84 2.55 8.99 1.08
N ALA A 85 2.62 8.25 -0.03
CA ALA A 85 2.10 8.70 -1.33
C ALA A 85 0.58 8.93 -1.27
N VAL A 86 -0.17 8.00 -0.66
CA VAL A 86 -1.61 8.14 -0.47
C VAL A 86 -1.94 9.32 0.47
N ALA A 87 -1.19 9.50 1.56
CA ALA A 87 -1.38 10.64 2.45
C ALA A 87 -1.20 11.98 1.71
N ALA A 88 -0.10 12.12 0.96
CA ALA A 88 0.17 13.32 0.17
C ALA A 88 -0.89 13.59 -0.90
N LEU A 89 -1.48 12.55 -1.47
CA LEU A 89 -2.61 12.67 -2.38
C LEU A 89 -3.84 13.23 -1.68
N TYR A 90 -4.21 12.70 -0.51
CA TYR A 90 -5.38 13.15 0.25
C TYR A 90 -5.20 14.53 0.85
N ASP A 91 -3.97 14.94 1.20
CA ASP A 91 -3.67 16.31 1.63
C ASP A 91 -4.01 17.36 0.55
N ARG A 92 -4.01 16.97 -0.73
CA ARG A 92 -4.36 17.83 -1.88
C ARG A 92 -5.79 17.62 -2.40
N MET A 93 -6.56 16.75 -1.77
CA MET A 93 -7.93 16.42 -2.21
C MET A 93 -8.83 17.65 -2.22
N SER A 94 -8.76 18.49 -1.17
CA SER A 94 -9.54 19.72 -1.05
C SER A 94 -9.23 20.73 -2.16
N ASP A 95 -8.00 20.75 -2.68
CA ASP A 95 -7.63 21.60 -3.81
C ASP A 95 -8.32 21.15 -5.10
N ALA A 96 -8.38 19.83 -5.33
CA ALA A 96 -9.07 19.25 -6.47
C ALA A 96 -10.60 19.47 -6.39
N GLU A 97 -11.21 19.29 -5.19
CA GLU A 97 -12.63 19.57 -4.97
C GLU A 97 -12.94 21.06 -5.19
N SER A 98 -12.15 21.96 -4.61
CA SER A 98 -12.30 23.41 -4.83
C SER A 98 -12.13 23.78 -6.30
N ALA A 99 -11.25 23.11 -7.04
CA ALA A 99 -11.10 23.31 -8.48
C ALA A 99 -12.35 22.85 -9.26
N MET A 100 -12.99 21.77 -8.83
CA MET A 100 -14.26 21.30 -9.42
C MET A 100 -15.44 22.24 -9.12
N GLU A 101 -15.43 22.93 -8.01
CA GLU A 101 -16.47 23.91 -7.63
C GLU A 101 -16.33 25.23 -8.39
N ARG A 102 -15.10 25.67 -8.68
CA ARG A 102 -14.85 26.94 -9.36
C ARG A 102 -15.26 26.86 -10.83
N ARG A 103 -16.25 27.67 -11.23
CA ARG A 103 -16.74 27.76 -12.60
C ARG A 103 -16.43 29.13 -13.19
N GLY A 104 -15.96 29.11 -14.41
CA GLY A 104 -15.84 30.29 -15.24
C GLY A 104 -17.15 30.61 -16.02
N PRO A 105 -17.13 31.66 -16.86
CA PRO A 105 -18.24 31.93 -17.77
C PRO A 105 -18.60 30.70 -18.61
N ALA A 106 -19.89 30.53 -18.88
CA ALA A 106 -20.43 29.37 -19.63
C ALA A 106 -20.10 28.01 -19.01
N ASN A 107 -19.95 27.94 -17.67
CA ASN A 107 -19.67 26.71 -16.93
C ASN A 107 -18.33 26.04 -17.31
N SER A 108 -17.37 26.80 -17.82
CA SER A 108 -16.06 26.32 -18.23
C SER A 108 -15.10 26.17 -17.03
N LEU A 109 -14.20 25.21 -17.09
CA LEU A 109 -13.07 25.14 -16.17
C LEU A 109 -11.94 26.06 -16.64
N ARG A 110 -11.29 26.74 -15.69
CA ARG A 110 -10.05 27.44 -15.95
C ARG A 110 -8.92 26.44 -16.22
N PRO A 111 -7.92 26.80 -17.03
CA PRO A 111 -6.79 25.92 -17.32
C PRO A 111 -6.04 25.43 -16.06
N GLU A 112 -5.91 26.31 -15.05
CA GLU A 112 -5.27 26.00 -13.76
C GLU A 112 -6.10 24.99 -12.95
N ASP A 113 -7.42 25.13 -12.90
CA ASP A 113 -8.31 24.20 -12.19
C ASP A 113 -8.31 22.82 -12.88
N ARG A 114 -8.29 22.78 -14.19
CA ARG A 114 -8.14 21.53 -14.94
C ARG A 114 -6.83 20.82 -14.62
N ARG A 115 -5.71 21.54 -14.53
CA ARG A 115 -4.41 20.95 -14.17
C ARG A 115 -4.39 20.38 -12.76
N LEU A 116 -5.08 21.02 -11.82
CA LEU A 116 -5.19 20.51 -10.44
C LEU A 116 -5.95 19.17 -10.41
N ILE A 117 -7.06 19.08 -11.15
CA ILE A 117 -7.86 17.85 -11.22
C ILE A 117 -7.07 16.73 -11.92
N GLU A 118 -6.52 17.00 -13.12
CA GLU A 118 -5.73 16.03 -13.88
C GLU A 118 -4.47 15.58 -13.11
N GLY A 119 -3.82 16.51 -12.39
CA GLY A 119 -2.67 16.21 -11.52
C GLY A 119 -3.07 15.27 -10.39
N TRP A 120 -4.18 15.56 -9.72
CA TRP A 120 -4.70 14.70 -8.66
C TRP A 120 -5.04 13.30 -9.18
N GLU A 121 -5.69 13.18 -10.34
CA GLU A 121 -5.99 11.89 -10.98
C GLU A 121 -4.72 11.09 -11.33
N GLY A 122 -3.69 11.78 -11.85
CA GLY A 122 -2.40 11.16 -12.16
C GLY A 122 -1.77 10.54 -10.92
N ASP A 123 -1.72 11.30 -9.84
CA ASP A 123 -1.17 10.88 -8.56
C ASP A 123 -2.02 9.77 -7.90
N ALA A 124 -3.35 9.81 -8.04
CA ALA A 124 -4.23 8.74 -7.55
C ALA A 124 -3.94 7.40 -8.24
N ARG A 125 -3.75 7.41 -9.56
CA ARG A 125 -3.37 6.20 -10.32
C ARG A 125 -1.99 5.68 -9.91
N GLU A 126 -1.05 6.56 -9.60
CA GLU A 126 0.28 6.19 -9.13
C GLU A 126 0.24 5.62 -7.71
N ALA A 127 -0.51 6.23 -6.81
CA ALA A 127 -0.74 5.72 -5.46
C ALA A 127 -1.36 4.32 -5.47
N GLN A 128 -2.37 4.07 -6.34
CA GLN A 128 -2.95 2.74 -6.54
C GLN A 128 -1.89 1.71 -6.99
N ARG A 129 -1.06 2.07 -7.97
CA ARG A 129 0.03 1.18 -8.43
C ARG A 129 0.98 0.85 -7.29
N SER A 130 1.43 1.85 -6.55
CA SER A 130 2.35 1.68 -5.40
C SER A 130 1.77 0.77 -4.31
N LEU A 131 0.47 0.90 -4.00
CA LEU A 131 -0.23 0.02 -3.05
C LEU A 131 -0.24 -1.44 -3.53
N ARG A 132 -0.64 -1.66 -4.79
CA ARG A 132 -0.70 -3.00 -5.41
C ARG A 132 0.68 -3.65 -5.47
N ASP A 133 1.71 -2.90 -5.83
CA ASP A 133 3.10 -3.38 -5.88
C ASP A 133 3.62 -3.76 -4.51
N SER A 134 3.29 -2.99 -3.47
CA SER A 134 3.62 -3.30 -2.08
C SER A 134 2.97 -4.60 -1.62
N ALA A 135 1.69 -4.82 -1.95
CA ALA A 135 0.97 -6.05 -1.64
C ALA A 135 1.56 -7.27 -2.37
N ASN A 136 1.86 -7.12 -3.67
CA ASN A 136 2.44 -8.17 -4.49
C ASN A 136 3.85 -8.56 -4.03
N SER A 137 4.68 -7.59 -3.66
CA SER A 137 6.03 -7.83 -3.14
C SER A 137 5.99 -8.64 -1.85
N ARG A 138 5.08 -8.32 -0.93
CA ARG A 138 4.90 -9.09 0.30
C ARG A 138 4.38 -10.50 0.04
N ARG A 139 3.45 -10.67 -0.89
CA ARG A 139 2.96 -12.00 -1.30
C ARG A 139 4.11 -12.86 -1.82
N ARG A 140 4.98 -12.33 -2.69
CA ARG A 140 6.16 -13.04 -3.22
C ARG A 140 7.14 -13.43 -2.12
N MET A 141 7.44 -12.55 -1.17
CA MET A 141 8.31 -12.88 -0.03
C MET A 141 7.73 -13.99 0.85
N GLY A 142 6.41 -13.99 1.08
CA GLY A 142 5.73 -15.06 1.80
C GLY A 142 5.84 -16.43 1.11
N TRP A 143 5.67 -16.47 -0.20
CA TRP A 143 5.82 -17.70 -0.99
C TRP A 143 7.26 -18.20 -1.01
N ALA A 144 8.26 -17.34 -1.15
CA ALA A 144 9.67 -17.70 -1.12
C ALA A 144 10.06 -18.32 0.24
N ALA A 145 9.58 -17.75 1.34
CA ALA A 145 9.82 -18.28 2.67
C ALA A 145 9.12 -19.65 2.88
N LEU A 146 7.95 -19.86 2.30
CA LEU A 146 7.22 -21.13 2.38
C LEU A 146 7.94 -22.22 1.56
N SER A 147 8.36 -21.91 0.35
CA SER A 147 9.07 -22.87 -0.54
C SER A 147 10.42 -23.29 0.04
N ALA A 148 11.15 -22.36 0.65
CA ALA A 148 12.41 -22.69 1.34
C ALA A 148 12.18 -23.67 2.51
N ARG A 149 11.11 -23.47 3.30
CA ARG A 149 10.77 -24.40 4.40
C ARG A 149 10.36 -25.79 3.92
N LEU A 150 9.62 -25.87 2.82
CA LEU A 150 9.26 -27.16 2.22
C LEU A 150 10.51 -27.91 1.72
N HIS A 151 11.42 -27.22 1.04
CA HIS A 151 12.69 -27.81 0.59
C HIS A 151 13.52 -28.37 1.75
N ASP A 152 13.69 -27.61 2.83
CA ASP A 152 14.43 -28.05 4.03
C ASP A 152 13.79 -29.28 4.70
N ARG A 153 12.46 -29.39 4.66
CA ARG A 153 11.74 -30.52 5.26
C ARG A 153 11.87 -31.80 4.43
N PHE A 154 11.97 -31.67 3.09
CA PHE A 154 12.16 -32.82 2.20
C PHE A 154 13.62 -33.24 2.09
N ALA A 155 14.58 -32.33 2.25
CA ALA A 155 16.00 -32.64 2.22
C ALA A 155 16.51 -33.36 3.48
N ARG A 156 15.74 -33.38 4.55
CA ARG A 156 16.09 -34.06 5.84
C ARG A 156 15.46 -35.45 6.01
N ARG A 157 14.81 -35.97 4.98
CA ARG A 157 14.30 -37.36 4.92
C ARG A 157 15.13 -38.20 3.96
#